data_fc11f11f036145eb4eee8c1255ac6162
#
_entry.id   fc11f11f036145eb4eee8c1255ac6162
#
_cell.length_a   1.000
_cell.length_b   1.000
_cell.length_c   1.000
_cell.angle_alpha   90.00
_cell.angle_beta   90.00
_cell.angle_gamma   90.00
#
_symmetry.space_group_name_H-M   'P 1'
#
loop_
_entity.id
_entity.type
_entity.pdbx_description
1 polymer ?
#
loop_
_entity_poly.entity_id
_entity_poly.type
_entity_poly.pdbx_seq_one_letter_code
_entity_poly.pdbx_strand_id
1 'polypeptide(L)'
;MCIRDRFLILINEQAYHERYKELDKQNQTSSSNWSVPYWYVDAGAAMMNCMLLVEETGLKSGFLGSHNMEIQKIKSLLVIPEDIEILGFVTAGVEGDSANFKKENLNKKKLLHKEKYEK
;
A
#
# COMPACT_ATOMS: atom_id res chain seq x y z
N MET A 1 -10.80 -3.56 -17.48
CA MET A 1 -11.31 -4.04 -16.18
C MET A 1 -12.53 -3.22 -15.79
N CYS A 2 -13.63 -3.85 -15.47
CA CYS A 2 -14.81 -3.19 -14.92
C CYS A 2 -14.65 -3.14 -13.39
N ILE A 3 -14.24 -1.98 -12.85
CA ILE A 3 -13.99 -1.79 -11.41
C ILE A 3 -15.35 -1.74 -10.70
N ARG A 4 -15.55 -2.62 -9.72
CA ARG A 4 -16.71 -2.69 -8.86
C ARG A 4 -16.48 -2.01 -7.53
N ASP A 5 -15.39 -2.36 -6.88
CA ASP A 5 -15.07 -1.91 -5.52
C ASP A 5 -13.69 -1.27 -5.45
N ARG A 6 -13.52 -0.40 -4.46
CA ARG A 6 -12.24 0.26 -4.16
C ARG A 6 -12.00 0.21 -2.67
N PHE A 7 -10.81 -0.25 -2.28
CA PHE A 7 -10.35 -0.28 -0.89
C PHE A 7 -9.28 0.80 -0.73
N LEU A 8 -9.54 1.76 0.12
CA LEU A 8 -8.60 2.83 0.41
C LEU A 8 -7.60 2.34 1.46
N ILE A 9 -6.31 2.43 1.14
CA ILE A 9 -5.25 2.06 2.06
C ILE A 9 -4.78 3.32 2.78
N LEU A 10 -4.97 3.33 4.09
CA LEU A 10 -4.67 4.44 4.98
C LEU A 10 -3.43 4.15 5.82
N ILE A 11 -2.72 5.21 6.21
CA ILE A 11 -1.53 5.17 7.04
C ILE A 11 -1.78 6.06 8.25
N ASN A 12 -1.59 5.50 9.45
CA ASN A 12 -1.67 6.21 10.71
C ASN A 12 -0.34 6.11 11.45
N GLU A 13 0.56 7.05 11.21
CA GLU A 13 1.86 7.14 11.88
C GLU A 13 1.72 7.31 13.39
N GLN A 14 0.76 8.14 13.82
CA GLN A 14 0.56 8.43 15.24
C GLN A 14 0.24 7.18 16.06
N ALA A 15 -0.51 6.24 15.49
CA ALA A 15 -0.81 4.97 16.15
C ALA A 15 0.45 4.17 16.51
N TYR A 16 1.50 4.23 15.69
CA TYR A 16 2.80 3.62 16.01
C TYR A 16 3.49 4.33 17.16
N HIS A 17 3.51 5.65 17.14
CA HIS A 17 4.10 6.43 18.24
C HIS A 17 3.41 6.17 19.57
N GLU A 18 2.09 6.05 19.58
CA GLU A 18 1.31 5.72 20.77
C GLU A 18 1.56 4.29 21.25
N ARG A 19 1.55 3.31 20.34
CA ARG A 19 1.80 1.90 20.66
C ARG A 19 3.19 1.69 21.29
N TYR A 20 4.21 2.39 20.81
CA TYR A 20 5.59 2.26 21.32
C TYR A 20 5.88 3.06 22.59
N LYS A 21 4.91 3.77 23.14
CA LYS A 21 4.94 4.35 24.50
C LYS A 21 4.40 3.39 25.56
N GLU A 22 3.75 2.30 25.18
CA GLU A 22 3.16 1.36 26.13
C GLU A 22 4.25 0.59 26.92
N LEU A 23 3.86 0.10 28.11
CA LEU A 23 4.77 -0.51 29.08
C LEU A 23 5.58 -1.70 28.53
N ASP A 24 4.97 -2.52 27.69
CA ASP A 24 5.60 -3.69 27.08
C ASP A 24 6.63 -3.32 25.97
N LYS A 25 6.68 -2.04 25.58
CA LYS A 25 7.59 -1.50 24.55
C LYS A 25 8.67 -0.55 25.10
N GLN A 26 8.67 -0.24 26.38
CA GLN A 26 9.58 0.75 26.98
C GLN A 26 11.07 0.45 26.80
N ASN A 27 11.46 -0.80 26.61
CA ASN A 27 12.85 -1.21 26.39
C ASN A 27 13.29 -1.16 24.92
N GLN A 28 12.45 -0.64 24.03
CA GLN A 28 12.74 -0.53 22.60
C GLN A 28 13.10 0.90 22.23
N THR A 29 13.80 1.04 21.10
CA THR A 29 14.08 2.37 20.55
C THR A 29 12.76 3.09 20.24
N SER A 30 12.67 4.36 20.68
CA SER A 30 11.50 5.20 20.38
C SER A 30 11.21 5.22 18.87
N SER A 31 9.95 5.07 18.51
CA SER A 31 9.51 5.06 17.11
C SER A 31 9.85 6.36 16.35
N SER A 32 10.03 7.48 17.06
CA SER A 32 10.50 8.75 16.48
C SER A 32 11.97 8.71 16.00
N ASN A 33 12.75 7.73 16.46
CA ASN A 33 14.17 7.56 16.10
C ASN A 33 14.39 6.42 15.10
N TRP A 34 13.35 5.87 14.54
CA TRP A 34 13.48 4.81 13.54
C TRP A 34 14.05 5.36 12.23
N SER A 35 15.02 4.66 11.68
CA SER A 35 15.57 4.95 10.35
C SER A 35 14.63 4.53 9.20
N VAL A 36 13.69 3.64 9.50
CA VAL A 36 12.70 3.13 8.56
C VAL A 36 11.30 3.43 9.08
N PRO A 37 10.45 4.11 8.31
CA PRO A 37 9.06 4.39 8.70
C PRO A 37 8.20 3.14 8.50
N TYR A 38 8.14 2.25 9.49
CA TYR A 38 7.47 0.94 9.40
C TYR A 38 5.98 1.03 9.14
N TRP A 39 5.32 2.14 9.44
CA TRP A 39 3.92 2.37 9.09
C TRP A 39 3.66 2.31 7.58
N TYR A 40 4.63 2.74 6.74
CA TYR A 40 4.53 2.55 5.29
C TYR A 40 4.80 1.10 4.86
N VAL A 41 5.70 0.40 5.55
CA VAL A 41 6.00 -1.02 5.28
C VAL A 41 4.76 -1.86 5.53
N ASP A 42 4.10 -1.65 6.67
CA ASP A 42 2.90 -2.38 7.04
C ASP A 42 1.72 -2.04 6.14
N ALA A 43 1.56 -0.76 5.75
CA ALA A 43 0.55 -0.36 4.78
C ALA A 43 0.77 -1.02 3.41
N GLY A 44 2.03 -1.13 2.96
CA GLY A 44 2.39 -1.86 1.74
C GLY A 44 2.10 -3.35 1.83
N ALA A 45 2.37 -3.98 2.97
CA ALA A 45 2.03 -5.38 3.22
C ALA A 45 0.51 -5.60 3.25
N ALA A 46 -0.24 -4.73 3.91
CA ALA A 46 -1.71 -4.77 3.95
C ALA A 46 -2.31 -4.60 2.54
N MET A 47 -1.76 -3.67 1.75
CA MET A 47 -2.14 -3.47 0.35
C MET A 47 -1.96 -4.75 -0.47
N MET A 48 -0.79 -5.40 -0.37
CA MET A 48 -0.52 -6.63 -1.11
C MET A 48 -1.45 -7.77 -0.66
N ASN A 49 -1.67 -7.93 0.65
CA ASN A 49 -2.61 -8.92 1.17
C ASN A 49 -4.04 -8.68 0.64
N CYS A 50 -4.49 -7.42 0.59
CA CYS A 50 -5.79 -7.06 0.02
C CYS A 50 -5.87 -7.46 -1.46
N MET A 51 -4.84 -7.18 -2.25
CA MET A 51 -4.80 -7.56 -3.68
C MET A 51 -4.86 -9.08 -3.86
N LEU A 52 -4.11 -9.85 -3.09
CA LEU A 52 -4.11 -11.31 -3.16
C LEU A 52 -5.46 -11.90 -2.79
N LEU A 53 -6.10 -11.38 -1.72
CA LEU A 53 -7.45 -11.81 -1.32
C LEU A 53 -8.50 -11.50 -2.40
N VAL A 54 -8.41 -10.35 -3.07
CA VAL A 54 -9.28 -10.03 -4.20
C VAL A 54 -9.12 -11.05 -5.32
N GLU A 55 -7.87 -11.37 -5.72
CA GLU A 55 -7.60 -12.37 -6.77
C GLU A 55 -8.11 -13.77 -6.38
N GLU A 56 -8.03 -14.14 -5.11
CA GLU A 56 -8.54 -15.42 -4.61
C GLU A 56 -10.06 -15.57 -4.79
N THR A 57 -10.80 -14.46 -4.76
CA THR A 57 -12.26 -14.46 -5.03
C THR A 57 -12.63 -14.60 -6.51
N GLY A 58 -11.64 -14.70 -7.41
CA GLY A 58 -11.84 -14.75 -8.86
C GLY A 58 -12.00 -13.38 -9.51
N LEU A 59 -11.92 -12.30 -8.76
CA LEU A 59 -11.86 -10.94 -9.27
C LEU A 59 -10.42 -10.56 -9.65
N LYS A 60 -10.26 -9.47 -10.39
CA LYS A 60 -8.97 -8.87 -10.70
C LYS A 60 -8.71 -7.69 -9.80
N SER A 61 -7.49 -7.58 -9.32
CA SER A 61 -7.05 -6.45 -8.51
C SER A 61 -6.10 -5.53 -9.25
N GLY A 62 -6.01 -4.29 -8.77
CA GLY A 62 -5.04 -3.31 -9.25
C GLY A 62 -4.78 -2.28 -8.17
N PHE A 63 -3.59 -1.69 -8.16
CA PHE A 63 -3.23 -0.63 -7.22
C PHE A 63 -3.06 0.70 -7.95
N LEU A 64 -3.70 1.74 -7.42
CA LEU A 64 -3.58 3.12 -7.86
C LEU A 64 -2.96 3.94 -6.72
N GLY A 65 -1.70 4.35 -6.89
CA GLY A 65 -1.00 5.20 -5.92
C GLY A 65 -1.60 6.61 -5.82
N SER A 66 -1.46 7.22 -4.64
CA SER A 66 -2.07 8.52 -4.33
C SER A 66 -1.43 9.73 -5.03
N HIS A 67 -0.26 9.57 -5.64
CA HIS A 67 0.58 10.68 -6.15
C HIS A 67 -0.08 11.61 -7.20
N ASN A 68 -1.13 11.15 -7.89
CA ASN A 68 -1.90 11.94 -8.85
C ASN A 68 -3.37 12.14 -8.44
N MET A 69 -3.67 12.00 -7.14
CA MET A 69 -5.03 12.12 -6.62
C MET A 69 -5.25 13.47 -5.94
N GLU A 70 -6.48 13.97 -5.98
CA GLU A 70 -6.92 15.13 -5.19
C GLU A 70 -7.16 14.71 -3.73
N ILE A 71 -6.07 14.52 -2.97
CA ILE A 71 -6.08 13.95 -1.62
C ILE A 71 -7.06 14.70 -0.69
N GLN A 72 -7.04 16.02 -0.66
CA GLN A 72 -7.90 16.82 0.21
C GLN A 72 -9.38 16.62 -0.11
N LYS A 73 -9.72 16.48 -1.37
CA LYS A 73 -11.10 16.21 -1.80
C LYS A 73 -11.56 14.83 -1.37
N ILE A 74 -10.67 13.82 -1.47
CA ILE A 74 -10.96 12.46 -1.02
C ILE A 74 -11.14 12.44 0.50
N LYS A 75 -10.25 13.08 1.26
CA LYS A 75 -10.36 13.18 2.72
C LYS A 75 -11.67 13.85 3.14
N SER A 76 -12.02 14.96 2.51
CA SER A 76 -13.28 15.68 2.79
C SER A 76 -14.50 14.81 2.49
N LEU A 77 -14.52 14.11 1.34
CA LEU A 77 -15.65 13.26 0.93
C LEU A 77 -15.85 12.06 1.86
N LEU A 78 -14.75 11.46 2.32
CA LEU A 78 -14.77 10.26 3.16
C LEU A 78 -14.61 10.55 4.66
N VAL A 79 -14.57 11.82 5.04
CA VAL A 79 -14.42 12.28 6.43
C VAL A 79 -13.15 11.68 7.08
N ILE A 80 -12.04 11.68 6.34
CA ILE A 80 -10.75 11.18 6.81
C ILE A 80 -10.00 12.31 7.53
N PRO A 81 -9.51 12.08 8.77
CA PRO A 81 -8.72 13.08 9.50
C PRO A 81 -7.47 13.52 8.73
N GLU A 82 -7.02 14.76 8.99
CA GLU A 82 -5.89 15.36 8.27
C GLU A 82 -4.55 14.64 8.53
N ASP A 83 -4.39 14.08 9.73
CA ASP A 83 -3.21 13.33 10.17
C ASP A 83 -3.13 11.91 9.61
N ILE A 84 -4.19 11.44 8.97
CA ILE A 84 -4.20 10.13 8.27
C ILE A 84 -3.76 10.31 6.83
N GLU A 85 -2.73 9.56 6.42
CA GLU A 85 -2.25 9.60 5.05
C GLU A 85 -2.95 8.55 4.17
N ILE A 86 -2.99 8.82 2.86
CA ILE A 86 -3.56 7.92 1.86
C ILE A 86 -2.43 7.34 1.01
N LEU A 87 -2.19 6.03 1.11
CA LEU A 87 -1.25 5.33 0.24
C LEU A 87 -1.78 5.21 -1.20
N GLY A 88 -3.05 4.93 -1.33
CA GLY A 88 -3.73 4.73 -2.61
C GLY A 88 -4.94 3.84 -2.50
N PHE A 89 -5.45 3.38 -3.65
CA PHE A 89 -6.59 2.47 -3.74
C PHE A 89 -6.17 1.11 -4.27
N VAL A 90 -6.65 0.04 -3.63
CA VAL A 90 -6.78 -1.26 -4.27
C VAL A 90 -8.13 -1.32 -4.94
N THR A 91 -8.17 -1.66 -6.21
CA THR A 91 -9.39 -1.82 -6.98
C THR A 91 -9.70 -3.30 -7.13
N ALA A 92 -10.98 -3.65 -7.08
CA ALA A 92 -11.47 -4.98 -7.38
C ALA A 92 -12.51 -4.91 -8.51
N GLY A 93 -12.44 -5.86 -9.43
CA GLY A 93 -13.35 -5.85 -10.56
C GLY A 93 -13.22 -7.05 -11.48
N VAL A 94 -14.04 -7.11 -12.50
CA VAL A 94 -14.01 -8.17 -13.51
C VAL A 94 -13.08 -7.77 -14.64
N GLU A 95 -12.31 -8.73 -15.16
CA GLU A 95 -11.51 -8.52 -16.36
C GLU A 95 -12.44 -8.17 -17.53
N GLY A 96 -12.22 -7.00 -18.14
CA GLY A 96 -12.92 -6.61 -19.36
C GLY A 96 -12.18 -7.14 -20.59
N ASP A 97 -12.81 -7.05 -21.75
CA ASP A 97 -12.15 -7.27 -23.05
C ASP A 97 -11.07 -6.22 -23.26
N SER A 98 -10.02 -6.30 -22.47
CA SER A 98 -8.92 -5.34 -22.54
C SER A 98 -8.12 -5.59 -23.79
N ALA A 99 -8.03 -4.57 -24.62
CA ALA A 99 -7.04 -4.46 -25.65
C ALA A 99 -5.68 -5.00 -25.14
N ASN A 100 -5.07 -5.87 -25.93
CA ASN A 100 -3.76 -6.45 -25.67
C ASN A 100 -2.71 -5.36 -25.40
N PHE A 101 -2.61 -4.91 -24.16
CA PHE A 101 -1.46 -4.15 -23.71
C PHE A 101 -0.25 -5.10 -23.73
N LYS A 102 0.47 -5.13 -24.85
CA LYS A 102 1.80 -5.71 -24.87
C LYS A 102 2.65 -4.87 -23.92
N LYS A 103 2.90 -5.40 -22.73
CA LYS A 103 3.98 -4.87 -21.89
C LYS A 103 5.25 -5.00 -22.71
N GLU A 104 5.86 -3.87 -23.10
CA GLU A 104 7.22 -3.90 -23.62
C GLU A 104 8.09 -4.69 -22.63
N ASN A 105 8.97 -5.55 -23.17
CA ASN A 105 9.91 -6.30 -22.37
C ASN A 105 10.85 -5.30 -21.67
N LEU A 106 10.46 -4.83 -20.51
CA LEU A 106 11.36 -4.09 -19.65
C LEU A 106 12.56 -5.00 -19.35
N ASN A 107 13.77 -4.52 -19.64
CA ASN A 107 15.00 -5.22 -19.27
C ASN A 107 14.90 -5.60 -17.78
N LYS A 108 14.67 -6.88 -17.52
CA LYS A 108 14.52 -7.39 -16.16
C LYS A 108 15.88 -7.28 -15.49
N LYS A 109 16.09 -6.22 -14.73
CA LYS A 109 17.22 -6.18 -13.80
C LYS A 109 17.08 -7.36 -12.86
N LYS A 110 18.20 -7.99 -12.54
CA LYS A 110 18.23 -9.09 -11.57
C LYS A 110 17.71 -8.57 -10.23
N LEU A 111 16.55 -9.04 -9.82
CA LEU A 111 15.90 -8.62 -8.57
C LEU A 111 16.22 -9.57 -7.41
N LEU A 112 16.69 -10.77 -7.72
CA LEU A 112 16.98 -11.81 -6.75
C LEU A 112 18.47 -12.11 -6.77
N HIS A 113 19.13 -11.87 -5.66
CA HIS A 113 20.56 -12.11 -5.47
C HIS A 113 20.73 -13.23 -4.45
N LYS A 114 21.66 -14.17 -4.72
CA LYS A 114 22.01 -15.25 -3.79
C LYS A 114 23.30 -14.87 -3.06
N GLU A 115 23.26 -14.90 -1.71
CA GLU A 115 24.38 -14.66 -0.80
C GLU A 115 24.99 -13.25 -0.87
N LYS A 116 25.18 -12.69 -2.05
CA LYS A 116 25.76 -11.34 -2.23
C LYS A 116 24.95 -10.54 -3.23
N TYR A 117 24.85 -9.23 -2.99
CA TYR A 117 24.28 -8.30 -3.94
C TYR A 117 25.19 -8.18 -5.17
N GLU A 118 24.65 -8.40 -6.35
CA GLU A 118 25.33 -8.22 -7.63
C GLU A 118 24.70 -7.01 -8.36
N LYS A 119 25.53 -6.04 -8.76
CA LYS A 119 25.11 -4.84 -9.51
C LYS A 119 24.73 -5.17 -10.94
#